data_686bab0753b68491e8f44ae081732a6c
#
_entry.id   686bab0753b68491e8f44ae081732a6c
#
_cell.length_a   1.000
_cell.length_b   1.000
_cell.length_c   1.000
_cell.angle_alpha   90.00
_cell.angle_beta   90.00
_cell.angle_gamma   90.00
#
_symmetry.space_group_name_H-M   'P 1'
#
loop_
_entity.id
_entity.type
_entity.pdbx_description
1 polymer ?
#
loop_
_entity_poly.entity_id
_entity_poly.type
_entity_poly.pdbx_seq_one_letter_code
_entity_poly.pdbx_strand_id
1 'polypeptide(L)'
;MRTVPQKVDQDAEYLWDVAKRLHPDWEHITWRDPIDPAGFPITSPYWNDCQTGAQLADLVRAEDLYHRGGVYIDADVWCLRPFDSLCRLDGFAAWEDVLHIPNAVLGFTPGHQALQHVLDMAIAKRFSGTWAAGVGVTTQVFRSRDDMTLLPPGSFYPVHWRTAHTGMVNWDDEARTNPWAFCIHKYKASWHAP
;
A
#
# COMPACT_ATOMS: atom_id res chain seq x y z
N MET A 1 -17.46 -0.04 10.89
CA MET A 1 -16.04 -0.35 10.65
C MET A 1 -15.87 -1.85 10.68
N ARG A 2 -15.40 -2.43 9.60
CA ARG A 2 -15.17 -3.87 9.56
C ARG A 2 -13.76 -4.11 10.09
N THR A 3 -13.67 -4.79 11.20
CA THR A 3 -12.40 -5.29 11.72
C THR A 3 -11.81 -6.28 10.73
N VAL A 4 -10.52 -6.18 10.48
CA VAL A 4 -9.77 -7.25 9.84
C VAL A 4 -10.05 -8.52 10.64
N PRO A 5 -10.35 -9.67 10.00
CA PRO A 5 -10.70 -10.88 10.71
C PRO A 5 -9.65 -11.20 11.77
N GLN A 6 -10.11 -11.60 12.95
CA GLN A 6 -9.27 -12.00 14.09
C GLN A 6 -8.33 -13.18 13.77
N LYS A 7 -8.56 -13.90 12.68
CA LYS A 7 -7.59 -14.85 12.13
C LYS A 7 -6.56 -14.08 11.31
N VAL A 8 -5.41 -13.91 11.92
CA VAL A 8 -4.23 -13.44 11.20
C VAL A 8 -3.92 -14.47 10.11
N ASP A 9 -3.85 -14.00 8.86
CA ASP A 9 -3.38 -14.83 7.76
C ASP A 9 -1.91 -15.19 8.04
N GLN A 10 -1.62 -16.48 8.24
CA GLN A 10 -0.26 -16.97 8.53
C GLN A 10 0.75 -16.53 7.46
N ASP A 11 0.31 -16.40 6.21
CA ASP A 11 1.14 -15.92 5.13
C ASP A 11 1.46 -14.42 5.32
N ALA A 12 0.49 -13.60 5.72
CA ALA A 12 0.72 -12.20 6.03
C ALA A 12 1.71 -12.00 7.20
N GLU A 13 1.65 -12.83 8.23
CA GLU A 13 2.64 -12.80 9.31
C GLU A 13 4.04 -13.18 8.84
N TYR A 14 4.14 -14.24 8.04
CA TYR A 14 5.42 -14.64 7.44
C TYR A 14 6.02 -13.51 6.58
N LEU A 15 5.21 -12.88 5.72
CA LEU A 15 5.65 -11.77 4.86
C LEU A 15 6.12 -10.57 5.70
N TRP A 16 5.41 -10.29 6.80
CA TRP A 16 5.80 -9.23 7.73
C TRP A 16 7.11 -9.54 8.44
N ASP A 17 7.33 -10.79 8.84
CA ASP A 17 8.60 -11.21 9.44
C ASP A 17 9.76 -11.15 8.45
N VAL A 18 9.51 -11.42 7.16
CA VAL A 18 10.51 -11.19 6.10
C VAL A 18 10.84 -9.69 5.99
N ALA A 19 9.83 -8.83 5.96
CA ALA A 19 10.04 -7.39 5.90
C ALA A 19 10.87 -6.87 7.09
N LYS A 20 10.55 -7.31 8.31
CA LYS A 20 11.31 -6.95 9.51
C LYS A 20 12.78 -7.39 9.46
N ARG A 21 13.05 -8.62 8.97
CA ARG A 21 14.42 -9.12 8.83
C ARG A 21 15.25 -8.34 7.80
N LEU A 22 14.61 -7.83 6.75
CA LEU A 22 15.27 -7.01 5.74
C LEU A 22 15.55 -5.57 6.21
N HIS A 23 14.81 -5.10 7.22
CA HIS A 23 14.91 -3.73 7.75
C HIS A 23 15.07 -3.75 9.28
N PRO A 24 16.14 -4.37 9.83
CA PRO A 24 16.26 -4.62 11.28
C PRO A 24 16.35 -3.34 12.12
N ASP A 25 16.84 -2.25 11.55
CA ASP A 25 17.03 -0.96 12.23
C ASP A 25 15.82 -0.01 12.08
N TRP A 26 14.74 -0.45 11.42
CA TRP A 26 13.55 0.36 11.22
C TRP A 26 12.54 0.19 12.36
N GLU A 27 11.78 1.24 12.66
CA GLU A 27 10.57 1.10 13.45
C GLU A 27 9.51 0.36 12.62
N HIS A 28 8.87 -0.68 13.22
CA HIS A 28 7.88 -1.50 12.56
C HIS A 28 6.51 -1.29 13.18
N ILE A 29 5.59 -0.68 12.43
CA ILE A 29 4.25 -0.38 12.88
C ILE A 29 3.26 -1.30 12.17
N THR A 30 2.35 -1.90 12.93
CA THR A 30 1.24 -2.70 12.40
C THR A 30 -0.09 -2.11 12.85
N TRP A 31 -0.90 -1.69 11.91
CA TRP A 31 -2.26 -1.26 12.19
C TRP A 31 -3.20 -2.46 12.23
N ARG A 32 -3.84 -2.66 13.38
CA ARG A 32 -4.81 -3.74 13.62
C ARG A 32 -6.09 -3.15 14.17
N ASP A 33 -7.23 -3.71 13.77
CA ASP A 33 -8.52 -3.32 14.32
C ASP A 33 -8.68 -3.74 15.80
N PRO A 34 -9.32 -2.90 16.62
CA PRO A 34 -9.81 -1.57 16.29
C PRO A 34 -8.67 -0.54 16.26
N ILE A 35 -8.63 0.30 15.22
CA ILE A 35 -7.68 1.39 15.11
C ILE A 35 -8.21 2.58 15.92
N ASP A 36 -7.36 3.21 16.76
CA ASP A 36 -7.73 4.41 17.53
C ASP A 36 -7.91 5.61 16.60
N PRO A 37 -9.12 6.17 16.47
CA PRO A 37 -9.38 7.33 15.61
C PRO A 37 -8.66 8.60 16.05
N ALA A 38 -8.23 8.69 17.30
CA ALA A 38 -7.50 9.85 17.81
C ALA A 38 -6.13 10.04 17.11
N GLY A 39 -5.55 8.97 16.58
CA GLY A 39 -4.32 9.02 15.77
C GLY A 39 -4.52 9.51 14.33
N PHE A 40 -5.77 9.69 13.89
CA PHE A 40 -6.13 9.99 12.50
C PHE A 40 -7.16 11.12 12.39
N PRO A 41 -6.82 12.35 12.84
CA PRO A 41 -7.77 13.47 12.92
C PRO A 41 -8.32 13.93 11.56
N ILE A 42 -7.60 13.69 10.47
CA ILE A 42 -8.02 14.10 9.12
C ILE A 42 -9.08 13.13 8.57
N THR A 43 -8.87 11.83 8.68
CA THR A 43 -9.73 10.83 8.03
C THR A 43 -10.76 10.20 8.95
N SER A 44 -10.50 10.14 10.26
CA SER A 44 -11.39 9.45 11.20
C SER A 44 -12.85 9.95 11.20
N PRO A 45 -13.16 11.24 10.92
CA PRO A 45 -14.54 11.69 10.79
C PRO A 45 -15.32 11.01 9.65
N TYR A 46 -14.61 10.40 8.68
CA TYR A 46 -15.19 9.79 7.47
C TYR A 46 -15.14 8.26 7.48
N TRP A 47 -14.60 7.62 8.52
CA TRP A 47 -14.44 6.17 8.56
C TRP A 47 -15.76 5.40 8.50
N ASN A 48 -16.82 5.96 9.08
CA ASN A 48 -18.16 5.36 9.01
C ASN A 48 -18.77 5.38 7.60
N ASP A 49 -18.24 6.20 6.71
CA ASP A 49 -18.66 6.27 5.31
C ASP A 49 -17.95 5.23 4.44
N CYS A 50 -16.89 4.57 4.93
CA CYS A 50 -16.16 3.56 4.21
C CYS A 50 -17.02 2.32 3.97
N GLN A 51 -17.11 1.89 2.71
CA GLN A 51 -17.90 0.74 2.30
C GLN A 51 -17.19 -0.60 2.57
N THR A 52 -15.85 -0.58 2.64
CA THR A 52 -15.01 -1.76 2.84
C THR A 52 -13.84 -1.47 3.79
N GLY A 53 -13.28 -2.53 4.38
CA GLY A 53 -12.05 -2.41 5.17
C GLY A 53 -10.84 -1.94 4.36
N ALA A 54 -10.80 -2.27 3.06
CA ALA A 54 -9.74 -1.77 2.16
C ALA A 54 -9.82 -0.26 1.99
N GLN A 55 -11.03 0.29 1.85
CA GLN A 55 -11.21 1.74 1.74
C GLN A 55 -10.79 2.47 3.03
N LEU A 56 -11.09 1.87 4.19
CA LEU A 56 -10.59 2.38 5.47
C LEU A 56 -9.06 2.33 5.52
N ALA A 57 -8.46 1.21 5.10
CA ALA A 57 -7.01 1.06 5.04
C ALA A 57 -6.36 2.09 4.10
N ASP A 58 -7.01 2.46 2.99
CA ASP A 58 -6.53 3.50 2.07
C ASP A 58 -6.44 4.87 2.75
N LEU A 59 -7.42 5.22 3.58
CA LEU A 59 -7.41 6.46 4.35
C LEU A 59 -6.33 6.43 5.44
N VAL A 60 -6.28 5.35 6.21
CA VAL A 60 -5.32 5.17 7.32
C VAL A 60 -3.88 5.23 6.81
N ARG A 61 -3.54 4.49 5.72
CA ARG A 61 -2.17 4.50 5.17
C ARG A 61 -1.73 5.88 4.68
N ALA A 62 -2.65 6.60 4.04
CA ALA A 62 -2.35 7.92 3.51
C ALA A 62 -2.10 8.94 4.64
N GLU A 63 -2.93 8.92 5.69
CA GLU A 63 -2.78 9.82 6.81
C GLU A 63 -1.58 9.48 7.69
N ASP A 64 -1.32 8.19 7.93
CA ASP A 64 -0.13 7.75 8.68
C ASP A 64 1.16 8.19 7.98
N LEU A 65 1.28 7.93 6.68
CA LEU A 65 2.42 8.39 5.88
C LEU A 65 2.52 9.93 5.84
N TYR A 66 1.39 10.64 5.81
CA TYR A 66 1.40 12.10 5.84
C TYR A 66 1.99 12.64 7.14
N HIS A 67 1.63 12.05 8.27
CA HIS A 67 2.11 12.50 9.58
C HIS A 67 3.51 12.00 9.91
N ARG A 68 3.80 10.75 9.68
CA ARG A 68 5.04 10.09 10.12
C ARG A 68 6.08 9.97 9.01
N GLY A 69 5.64 9.93 7.75
CA GLY A 69 6.47 9.48 6.65
C GLY A 69 6.79 7.99 6.74
N GLY A 70 7.86 7.58 6.06
CA GLY A 70 8.32 6.20 6.04
C GLY A 70 7.79 5.41 4.85
N VAL A 71 7.74 4.09 4.98
CA VAL A 71 7.30 3.17 3.93
C VAL A 71 6.10 2.36 4.41
N TYR A 72 5.00 2.43 3.67
CA TYR A 72 3.84 1.58 3.82
C TYR A 72 3.91 0.40 2.86
N ILE A 73 3.54 -0.78 3.35
CA ILE A 73 3.32 -1.98 2.52
C ILE A 73 2.01 -2.66 2.91
N ASP A 74 1.27 -3.19 1.93
CA ASP A 74 0.12 -4.05 2.19
C ASP A 74 0.56 -5.38 2.82
N ALA A 75 -0.33 -6.02 3.57
CA ALA A 75 -0.05 -7.25 4.29
C ALA A 75 0.29 -8.46 3.39
N ASP A 76 -0.01 -8.37 2.11
CA ASP A 76 0.28 -9.38 1.09
C ASP A 76 1.44 -8.99 0.16
N VAL A 77 2.27 -8.03 0.58
CA VAL A 77 3.52 -7.66 -0.09
C VAL A 77 4.68 -8.49 0.43
N TRP A 78 5.35 -9.20 -0.46
CA TRP A 78 6.56 -9.95 -0.16
C TRP A 78 7.80 -9.12 -0.47
N CYS A 79 8.49 -8.63 0.55
CA CYS A 79 9.75 -7.92 0.42
C CYS A 79 10.88 -8.88 0.00
N LEU A 80 11.63 -8.52 -1.03
CA LEU A 80 12.76 -9.28 -1.56
C LEU A 80 14.10 -8.60 -1.26
N ARG A 81 14.09 -7.26 -1.11
CA ARG A 81 15.28 -6.43 -0.88
C ARG A 81 14.95 -5.31 0.10
N PRO A 82 15.98 -4.78 0.82
CA PRO A 82 15.80 -3.59 1.64
C PRO A 82 15.38 -2.36 0.82
N PHE A 83 14.50 -1.53 1.40
CA PHE A 83 14.04 -0.26 0.79
C PHE A 83 14.96 0.93 1.08
N ASP A 84 16.06 0.75 1.83
CA ASP A 84 16.95 1.84 2.30
C ASP A 84 17.42 2.76 1.18
N SER A 85 17.69 2.22 -0.01
CA SER A 85 18.09 3.03 -1.16
C SER A 85 16.99 3.97 -1.66
N LEU A 86 15.72 3.61 -1.44
CA LEU A 86 14.56 4.42 -1.80
C LEU A 86 14.27 5.53 -0.78
N CYS A 87 14.73 5.37 0.47
CA CYS A 87 14.52 6.37 1.52
C CYS A 87 15.30 7.68 1.31
N ARG A 88 16.07 7.79 0.21
CA ARG A 88 16.70 9.04 -0.22
C ARG A 88 15.78 9.91 -1.08
N LEU A 89 14.63 9.37 -1.48
CA LEU A 89 13.61 10.05 -2.28
C LEU A 89 12.61 10.73 -1.33
N ASP A 90 12.13 11.90 -1.71
CA ASP A 90 11.10 12.63 -0.94
C ASP A 90 9.75 11.90 -0.97
N GLY A 91 9.46 11.23 -2.09
CA GLY A 91 8.32 10.36 -2.24
C GLY A 91 8.55 9.33 -3.34
N PHE A 92 7.99 8.13 -3.18
CA PHE A 92 8.01 7.11 -4.22
C PHE A 92 6.77 6.23 -4.22
N ALA A 93 6.40 5.80 -5.41
CA ALA A 93 5.45 4.74 -5.71
C ALA A 93 5.94 4.00 -6.97
N ALA A 94 5.22 2.99 -7.44
CA ALA A 94 5.54 2.35 -8.71
C ALA A 94 4.29 2.23 -9.59
N TRP A 95 4.50 2.26 -10.88
CA TRP A 95 3.51 1.82 -11.84
C TRP A 95 3.24 0.32 -11.67
N GLU A 96 1.99 -0.10 -11.78
CA GLU A 96 1.65 -1.51 -11.97
C GLU A 96 1.66 -1.87 -13.45
N ASP A 97 1.09 -0.97 -14.24
CA ASP A 97 1.03 -1.02 -15.69
C ASP A 97 1.08 0.42 -16.25
N VAL A 98 0.84 0.60 -17.54
CA VAL A 98 0.84 1.93 -18.19
C VAL A 98 -0.29 2.86 -17.73
N LEU A 99 -1.25 2.35 -16.98
CA LEU A 99 -2.46 3.08 -16.58
C LEU A 99 -2.57 3.32 -15.08
N HIS A 100 -2.01 2.43 -14.23
CA HIS A 100 -2.33 2.38 -12.81
C HIS A 100 -1.10 2.50 -11.92
N ILE A 101 -1.25 3.26 -10.83
CA ILE A 101 -0.29 3.42 -9.75
C ILE A 101 -0.99 2.97 -8.47
N PRO A 102 -0.83 1.69 -8.05
CA PRO A 102 -1.45 1.18 -6.83
C PRO A 102 -0.84 1.81 -5.58
N ASN A 103 -1.56 1.66 -4.48
CA ASN A 103 -1.18 2.16 -3.17
C ASN A 103 -0.72 1.06 -2.20
N ALA A 104 -0.40 -0.12 -2.72
CA ALA A 104 0.06 -1.25 -1.92
C ALA A 104 1.49 -1.06 -1.36
N VAL A 105 2.32 -0.26 -2.04
CA VAL A 105 3.67 0.11 -1.60
C VAL A 105 3.88 1.59 -1.87
N LEU A 106 4.07 2.36 -0.81
CA LEU A 106 4.25 3.82 -0.87
C LEU A 106 5.36 4.22 0.10
N GLY A 107 6.20 5.16 -0.29
CA GLY A 107 7.16 5.78 0.61
C GLY A 107 7.14 7.29 0.48
N PHE A 108 7.17 8.02 1.62
CA PHE A 108 7.12 9.47 1.62
C PHE A 108 7.83 10.07 2.83
N THR A 109 8.34 11.28 2.66
CA THR A 109 8.73 12.13 3.80
C THR A 109 7.47 12.69 4.49
N PRO A 110 7.52 12.99 5.80
CA PRO A 110 6.37 13.57 6.52
C PRO A 110 5.91 14.87 5.87
N GLY A 111 4.60 15.08 5.81
CA GLY A 111 3.98 16.30 5.28
C GLY A 111 4.05 16.44 3.76
N HIS A 112 4.37 15.38 3.02
CA HIS A 112 4.49 15.43 1.56
C HIS A 112 3.17 15.83 0.89
N GLN A 113 3.21 16.83 -0.01
CA GLN A 113 2.01 17.40 -0.62
C GLN A 113 1.20 16.40 -1.46
N ALA A 114 1.85 15.41 -2.06
CA ALA A 114 1.15 14.36 -2.77
C ALA A 114 0.15 13.62 -1.88
N LEU A 115 0.53 13.33 -0.62
CA LEU A 115 -0.35 12.66 0.34
C LEU A 115 -1.49 13.55 0.79
N GLN A 116 -1.29 14.86 0.95
CA GLN A 116 -2.38 15.79 1.22
C GLN A 116 -3.42 15.73 0.10
N HIS A 117 -3.00 15.77 -1.15
CA HIS A 117 -3.92 15.67 -2.30
C HIS A 117 -4.60 14.30 -2.38
N VAL A 118 -3.90 13.21 -2.00
CA VAL A 118 -4.52 11.87 -1.89
C VAL A 118 -5.61 11.88 -0.84
N LEU A 119 -5.36 12.43 0.35
CA LEU A 119 -6.32 12.51 1.44
C LEU A 119 -7.57 13.30 1.03
N ASP A 120 -7.39 14.50 0.50
CA ASP A 120 -8.49 15.37 0.05
C ASP A 120 -9.36 14.66 -0.99
N MET A 121 -8.73 14.01 -1.97
CA MET A 121 -9.43 13.35 -3.06
C MET A 121 -10.08 12.03 -2.61
N ALA A 122 -9.43 11.24 -1.75
CA ALA A 122 -9.98 9.98 -1.22
C ALA A 122 -11.22 10.27 -0.37
N ILE A 123 -11.17 11.29 0.48
CA ILE A 123 -12.33 11.76 1.25
C ILE A 123 -13.46 12.20 0.32
N ALA A 124 -13.16 13.01 -0.71
CA ALA A 124 -14.16 13.47 -1.67
C ALA A 124 -14.79 12.31 -2.45
N LYS A 125 -14.01 11.28 -2.79
CA LYS A 125 -14.45 10.11 -3.56
C LYS A 125 -14.91 8.91 -2.71
N ARG A 126 -15.06 9.06 -1.39
CA ARG A 126 -15.35 7.94 -0.48
C ARG A 126 -16.61 7.14 -0.81
N PHE A 127 -17.54 7.72 -1.54
CA PHE A 127 -18.76 7.03 -2.01
C PHE A 127 -18.66 6.46 -3.43
N SER A 128 -17.51 6.62 -4.10
CA SER A 128 -17.33 6.20 -5.50
C SER A 128 -16.89 4.74 -5.66
N GLY A 129 -16.85 3.98 -4.56
CA GLY A 129 -16.39 2.59 -4.52
C GLY A 129 -14.88 2.47 -4.21
N THR A 130 -14.50 1.30 -3.72
CA THR A 130 -13.16 1.03 -3.18
C THR A 130 -12.04 1.33 -4.17
N TRP A 131 -12.14 0.84 -5.39
CA TRP A 131 -11.10 1.09 -6.39
C TRP A 131 -10.95 2.58 -6.74
N ALA A 132 -12.08 3.27 -6.94
CA ALA A 132 -12.07 4.67 -7.33
C ALA A 132 -11.54 5.61 -6.23
N ALA A 133 -11.80 5.26 -4.96
CA ALA A 133 -11.32 6.00 -3.79
C ALA A 133 -9.87 5.64 -3.39
N GLY A 134 -9.37 4.47 -3.80
CA GLY A 134 -8.01 3.97 -3.55
C GLY A 134 -7.09 4.15 -4.76
N VAL A 135 -6.87 3.09 -5.55
CA VAL A 135 -5.97 3.07 -6.71
C VAL A 135 -6.29 4.15 -7.73
N GLY A 136 -7.57 4.46 -7.94
CA GLY A 136 -8.00 5.55 -8.83
C GLY A 136 -7.51 6.92 -8.37
N VAL A 137 -7.50 7.16 -7.05
CA VAL A 137 -6.99 8.40 -6.45
C VAL A 137 -5.47 8.49 -6.59
N THR A 138 -4.74 7.46 -6.15
CA THR A 138 -3.26 7.47 -6.23
C THR A 138 -2.78 7.62 -7.67
N THR A 139 -3.42 6.90 -8.61
CA THR A 139 -3.12 7.06 -10.04
C THR A 139 -3.36 8.50 -10.53
N GLN A 140 -4.50 9.08 -10.17
CA GLN A 140 -4.85 10.45 -10.62
C GLN A 140 -3.90 11.49 -10.03
N VAL A 141 -3.55 11.36 -8.74
CA VAL A 141 -2.70 12.32 -8.05
C VAL A 141 -1.24 12.18 -8.49
N PHE A 142 -0.71 10.95 -8.54
CA PHE A 142 0.74 10.74 -8.69
C PHE A 142 1.23 10.85 -10.13
N ARG A 143 0.40 10.49 -11.13
CA ARG A 143 0.83 10.37 -12.53
C ARG A 143 1.43 11.63 -13.15
N SER A 144 1.16 12.81 -12.63
CA SER A 144 1.59 14.11 -13.17
C SER A 144 2.46 14.90 -12.20
N ARG A 145 2.97 14.23 -11.13
CA ARG A 145 3.82 14.91 -10.14
C ARG A 145 5.29 14.78 -10.49
N ASP A 146 6.03 15.83 -10.20
CA ASP A 146 7.49 15.95 -10.38
C ASP A 146 8.25 15.98 -9.01
N ASP A 147 7.52 16.09 -7.90
CA ASP A 147 8.05 16.09 -6.53
C ASP A 147 8.12 14.69 -5.89
N MET A 148 7.93 13.65 -6.68
CA MET A 148 8.08 12.25 -6.26
C MET A 148 8.61 11.39 -7.40
N THR A 149 9.08 10.18 -7.09
CA THR A 149 9.61 9.24 -8.07
C THR A 149 8.62 8.11 -8.34
N LEU A 150 8.24 7.94 -9.60
CA LEU A 150 7.48 6.79 -10.06
C LEU A 150 8.42 5.74 -10.64
N LEU A 151 8.54 4.63 -9.93
CA LEU A 151 9.37 3.49 -10.33
C LEU A 151 8.65 2.65 -11.43
N PRO A 152 9.41 1.92 -12.25
CA PRO A 152 8.82 1.00 -13.24
C PRO A 152 8.10 -0.18 -12.57
N PRO A 153 7.15 -0.84 -13.27
CA PRO A 153 6.33 -1.93 -12.72
C PRO A 153 7.14 -3.05 -12.08
N GLY A 154 8.25 -3.46 -12.70
CA GLY A 154 9.12 -4.50 -12.16
C GLY A 154 9.74 -4.20 -10.80
N SER A 155 9.62 -2.97 -10.27
CA SER A 155 10.15 -2.62 -8.96
C SER A 155 9.32 -3.21 -7.81
N PHE A 156 7.99 -3.16 -7.90
CA PHE A 156 7.06 -3.61 -6.86
C PHE A 156 6.01 -4.60 -7.37
N TYR A 157 5.70 -4.55 -8.66
CA TYR A 157 4.62 -5.30 -9.31
C TYR A 157 5.14 -6.11 -10.51
N PRO A 158 6.18 -6.98 -10.33
CA PRO A 158 6.70 -7.79 -11.43
C PRO A 158 5.67 -8.80 -11.96
N VAL A 159 4.70 -9.17 -11.12
CA VAL A 159 3.54 -9.98 -11.50
C VAL A 159 2.32 -9.07 -11.58
N HIS A 160 1.69 -9.01 -12.75
CA HIS A 160 0.48 -8.21 -12.93
C HIS A 160 -0.73 -8.84 -12.22
N TRP A 161 -1.65 -8.03 -11.68
CA TRP A 161 -2.80 -8.51 -10.91
C TRP A 161 -3.66 -9.56 -11.63
N ARG A 162 -3.84 -9.43 -12.95
CA ARG A 162 -4.58 -10.44 -13.76
C ARG A 162 -3.92 -11.81 -13.71
N THR A 163 -2.60 -11.86 -13.78
CA THR A 163 -1.83 -13.11 -13.67
C THR A 163 -1.93 -13.66 -12.25
N ALA A 164 -1.78 -12.80 -11.24
CA ALA A 164 -1.92 -13.21 -9.84
C ALA A 164 -3.28 -13.88 -9.55
N HIS A 165 -4.36 -13.34 -10.08
CA HIS A 165 -5.71 -13.87 -9.87
C HIS A 165 -6.03 -15.16 -10.64
N THR A 166 -5.14 -15.65 -11.50
CA THR A 166 -5.30 -16.98 -12.10
C THR A 166 -5.13 -18.12 -11.10
N GLY A 167 -4.49 -17.84 -9.96
CA GLY A 167 -4.13 -18.84 -8.96
C GLY A 167 -3.00 -19.77 -9.38
N MET A 168 -2.38 -19.56 -10.55
CA MET A 168 -1.34 -20.42 -11.13
C MET A 168 0.08 -19.87 -10.91
N VAL A 169 0.23 -18.78 -10.17
CA VAL A 169 1.54 -18.15 -9.94
C VAL A 169 2.36 -18.97 -8.95
N ASN A 170 3.55 -19.38 -9.36
CA ASN A 170 4.57 -19.89 -8.43
C ASN A 170 5.37 -18.69 -7.90
N TRP A 171 5.03 -18.25 -6.70
CA TRP A 171 5.62 -17.04 -6.10
C TRP A 171 7.12 -17.17 -5.84
N ASP A 172 7.62 -18.37 -5.53
CA ASP A 172 9.06 -18.61 -5.32
C ASP A 172 9.83 -18.50 -6.64
N ASP A 173 9.24 -18.95 -7.75
CA ASP A 173 9.82 -18.78 -9.06
C ASP A 173 9.84 -17.30 -9.48
N GLU A 174 8.75 -16.55 -9.20
CA GLU A 174 8.70 -15.12 -9.45
C GLU A 174 9.76 -14.35 -8.65
N ALA A 175 9.93 -14.67 -7.37
CA ALA A 175 10.96 -14.05 -6.56
C ALA A 175 12.38 -14.33 -7.10
N ARG A 176 12.63 -15.55 -7.59
CA ARG A 176 13.91 -15.94 -8.14
C ARG A 176 14.19 -15.30 -9.50
N THR A 177 13.18 -15.15 -10.35
CA THR A 177 13.31 -14.60 -11.70
C THR A 177 13.28 -13.06 -11.75
N ASN A 178 12.88 -12.42 -10.65
CA ASN A 178 12.83 -10.96 -10.51
C ASN A 178 13.77 -10.45 -9.39
N PRO A 179 15.08 -10.77 -9.39
CA PRO A 179 16.00 -10.44 -8.29
C PRO A 179 16.23 -8.93 -8.13
N TRP A 180 15.87 -8.11 -9.12
CA TRP A 180 15.94 -6.65 -9.09
C TRP A 180 14.73 -6.00 -8.42
N ALA A 181 13.60 -6.73 -8.28
CA ALA A 181 12.41 -6.21 -7.61
C ALA A 181 12.70 -5.98 -6.12
N PHE A 182 12.16 -4.89 -5.57
CA PHE A 182 12.20 -4.66 -4.13
C PHE A 182 11.19 -5.54 -3.40
N CYS A 183 10.06 -5.79 -4.04
CA CYS A 183 9.01 -6.65 -3.50
C CYS A 183 8.11 -7.20 -4.62
N ILE A 184 7.23 -8.13 -4.23
CA ILE A 184 6.15 -8.66 -5.06
C ILE A 184 4.84 -8.48 -4.31
N HIS A 185 3.86 -7.84 -4.94
CA HIS A 185 2.49 -7.79 -4.43
C HIS A 185 1.73 -9.06 -4.85
N LYS A 186 1.18 -9.80 -3.89
CA LYS A 186 0.52 -11.09 -4.15
C LYS A 186 -0.97 -10.97 -4.53
N TYR A 187 -1.56 -9.80 -4.42
CA TYR A 187 -2.96 -9.49 -4.78
C TYR A 187 -3.97 -10.46 -4.15
N LYS A 188 -3.85 -10.73 -2.86
CA LYS A 188 -4.77 -11.64 -2.16
C LYS A 188 -6.21 -11.16 -2.10
N ALA A 189 -6.45 -9.88 -2.42
CA ALA A 189 -7.77 -9.26 -2.58
C ALA A 189 -8.76 -9.66 -1.47
N SER A 190 -8.30 -9.62 -0.20
CA SER A 190 -9.07 -10.03 0.97
C SER A 190 -10.40 -9.26 1.14
N TRP A 191 -10.56 -8.15 0.45
CA TRP A 191 -11.76 -7.33 0.40
C TRP A 191 -12.83 -7.83 -0.60
N HIS A 192 -12.51 -8.85 -1.42
CA HIS A 192 -13.47 -9.55 -2.29
C HIS A 192 -14.07 -10.80 -1.64
N ALA A 193 -13.61 -11.21 -0.46
CA ALA A 193 -14.21 -12.33 0.24
C ALA A 193 -15.63 -11.99 0.68
N PRO A 194 -16.59 -12.91 0.50
CA PRO A 194 -17.99 -12.71 0.87
C PRO A 194 -18.18 -12.51 2.36
#